data_52d15017505607ac4b9d61089575e6d6
#
_entry.id   52d15017505607ac4b9d61089575e6d6
#
_cell.length_a   1.000
_cell.length_b   1.000
_cell.length_c   1.000
_cell.angle_alpha   90.00
_cell.angle_beta   90.00
_cell.angle_gamma   90.00
#
_symmetry.space_group_name_H-M   'P 1'
#
loop_
_entity.id
_entity.type
_entity.pdbx_description
1 polymer ?
#
loop_
_entity_poly.entity_id
_entity_poly.type
_entity_poly.pdbx_seq_one_letter_code
_entity_poly.pdbx_strand_id
1 'polypeptide(L)'
;MDTVEGAKGTSPCFLTMFFRNCSLMLMFLLEEQTQKEVTRIFDHLTELLGIELFQKLFEVILTDNGHEFQDRQSLEYSKNDEVRTRIYYCDPNRSDQKGALEKNHEYIRYVLPKGTSFEKMTDKTTLLLLNHINSEKRDSLNGHSPYEVSRLLLDNRLLKH
;
A
#
# COMPACT_ATOMS: atom_id res chain seq x y z
N MET A 1 -2.03 5.01 -3.06
CA MET A 1 -2.33 4.21 -1.86
C MET A 1 -3.79 4.31 -1.50
N ASP A 2 -4.29 3.40 -0.67
CA ASP A 2 -5.68 3.34 -0.25
C ASP A 2 -5.82 2.46 0.99
N THR A 3 -6.96 2.50 1.68
CA THR A 3 -7.28 1.58 2.77
C THR A 3 -8.34 0.57 2.37
N VAL A 4 -8.25 -0.62 2.93
CA VAL A 4 -9.24 -1.71 2.74
C VAL A 4 -9.82 -2.04 4.11
N GLU A 5 -11.07 -1.67 4.31
CA GLU A 5 -11.79 -1.88 5.57
C GLU A 5 -12.23 -3.34 5.73
N GLY A 6 -12.26 -3.81 6.98
CA GLY A 6 -12.83 -5.09 7.38
C GLY A 6 -14.36 -5.06 7.52
N ALA A 7 -14.86 -5.85 8.44
CA ALA A 7 -16.29 -5.86 8.80
C ALA A 7 -16.70 -4.53 9.40
N LYS A 8 -17.94 -4.10 9.13
CA LYS A 8 -18.49 -2.88 9.72
C LYS A 8 -18.49 -2.97 11.26
N GLY A 9 -17.93 -1.94 11.89
CA GLY A 9 -17.82 -1.86 13.35
C GLY A 9 -16.55 -2.50 13.92
N THR A 10 -15.63 -2.99 13.09
CA THR A 10 -14.28 -3.42 13.51
C THR A 10 -13.26 -2.33 13.18
N SER A 11 -12.19 -2.22 14.00
CA SER A 11 -11.17 -1.19 13.82
C SER A 11 -10.06 -1.56 12.83
N PRO A 12 -9.56 -2.83 12.76
CA PRO A 12 -8.45 -3.16 11.88
C PRO A 12 -8.78 -2.99 10.40
N CYS A 13 -7.82 -2.41 9.66
CA CYS A 13 -7.89 -2.27 8.21
C CYS A 13 -6.52 -2.52 7.57
N PHE A 14 -6.46 -2.64 6.26
CA PHE A 14 -5.19 -2.70 5.53
C PHE A 14 -4.89 -1.35 4.88
N LEU A 15 -3.68 -0.84 5.08
CA LEU A 15 -3.09 0.15 4.18
C LEU A 15 -2.47 -0.60 2.99
N THR A 16 -2.83 -0.19 1.79
CA THR A 16 -2.29 -0.76 0.55
C THR A 16 -1.55 0.30 -0.26
N MET A 17 -0.37 -0.04 -0.75
CA MET A 17 0.39 0.76 -1.70
C MET A 17 0.63 -0.07 -2.96
N PHE A 18 0.52 0.56 -4.12
CA PHE A 18 0.55 -0.15 -5.39
C PHE A 18 1.53 0.50 -6.37
N PHE A 19 2.50 -0.27 -6.82
CA PHE A 19 3.44 0.15 -7.86
C PHE A 19 2.84 -0.11 -9.24
N ARG A 20 2.42 0.95 -9.93
CA ARG A 20 1.70 0.83 -11.21
C ARG A 20 2.50 0.10 -12.30
N ASN A 21 3.82 0.28 -12.33
CA ASN A 21 4.68 -0.23 -13.40
C ASN A 21 4.89 -1.76 -13.35
N CYS A 22 4.80 -2.37 -12.17
CA CYS A 22 5.00 -3.80 -11.97
C CYS A 22 3.81 -4.50 -11.31
N SER A 23 2.74 -3.75 -11.01
CA SER A 23 1.57 -4.25 -10.28
C SER A 23 1.89 -4.85 -8.91
N LEU A 24 3.06 -4.55 -8.34
CA LEU A 24 3.40 -4.98 -6.98
C LEU A 24 2.56 -4.23 -5.96
N MET A 25 1.97 -4.98 -5.04
CA MET A 25 1.27 -4.42 -3.87
C MET A 25 2.14 -4.53 -2.64
N LEU A 26 2.14 -3.51 -1.80
CA LEU A 26 2.51 -3.59 -0.39
C LEU A 26 1.23 -3.49 0.43
N MET A 27 1.17 -4.22 1.54
CA MET A 27 -0.01 -4.27 2.40
C MET A 27 0.43 -4.34 3.86
N PHE A 28 -0.13 -3.46 4.67
CA PHE A 28 0.18 -3.33 6.09
C PHE A 28 -1.11 -3.40 6.90
N LEU A 29 -1.09 -4.19 7.97
CA LEU A 29 -2.19 -4.23 8.91
C LEU A 29 -2.11 -3.01 9.83
N LEU A 30 -3.17 -2.22 9.85
CA LEU A 30 -3.36 -1.11 10.79
C LEU A 30 -4.32 -1.54 11.88
N GLU A 31 -4.05 -1.15 13.11
CA GLU A 31 -4.98 -1.37 14.24
C GLU A 31 -6.23 -0.50 14.10
N GLU A 32 -6.07 0.70 13.56
CA GLU A 32 -7.14 1.66 13.32
C GLU A 32 -6.89 2.44 12.03
N GLN A 33 -7.96 2.89 11.37
CA GLN A 33 -7.88 3.76 10.19
C GLN A 33 -7.64 5.22 10.61
N THR A 34 -6.41 5.54 11.01
CA THR A 34 -6.04 6.87 11.50
C THR A 34 -4.79 7.41 10.82
N GLN A 35 -4.66 8.75 10.81
CA GLN A 35 -3.46 9.44 10.31
C GLN A 35 -2.19 8.94 11.01
N LYS A 36 -2.27 8.74 12.33
CA LYS A 36 -1.15 8.26 13.15
C LYS A 36 -0.65 6.89 12.69
N GLU A 37 -1.58 5.96 12.40
CA GLU A 37 -1.20 4.61 11.96
C GLU A 37 -0.58 4.64 10.55
N VAL A 38 -1.11 5.45 9.64
CA VAL A 38 -0.53 5.61 8.31
C VAL A 38 0.88 6.23 8.41
N THR A 39 1.05 7.29 9.21
CA THR A 39 2.36 7.92 9.45
C THR A 39 3.36 6.92 10.05
N ARG A 40 2.93 6.08 10.99
CA ARG A 40 3.76 5.01 11.58
C ARG A 40 4.33 4.08 10.50
N ILE A 41 3.53 3.69 9.51
CA ILE A 41 4.01 2.85 8.41
C ILE A 41 5.02 3.59 7.54
N PHE A 42 4.78 4.86 7.22
CA PHE A 42 5.73 5.69 6.47
C PHE A 42 7.06 5.84 7.20
N ASP A 43 7.03 6.07 8.51
CA ASP A 43 8.22 6.17 9.34
C ASP A 43 8.98 4.84 9.37
N HIS A 44 8.27 3.74 9.59
CA HIS A 44 8.86 2.40 9.57
C HIS A 44 9.54 2.10 8.22
N LEU A 45 8.87 2.37 7.10
CA LEU A 45 9.46 2.19 5.78
C LEU A 45 10.67 3.10 5.55
N THR A 46 10.62 4.34 6.05
CA THR A 46 11.75 5.28 5.94
C THR A 46 12.96 4.78 6.75
N GLU A 47 12.74 4.28 7.96
CA GLU A 47 13.79 3.71 8.81
C GLU A 47 14.39 2.44 8.18
N LEU A 48 13.54 1.58 7.61
CA LEU A 48 13.96 0.32 6.99
C LEU A 48 14.77 0.50 5.71
N LEU A 49 14.33 1.40 4.84
CA LEU A 49 14.92 1.61 3.51
C LEU A 49 16.03 2.68 3.50
N GLY A 50 15.97 3.60 4.45
CA GLY A 50 16.69 4.87 4.40
C GLY A 50 16.01 5.88 3.49
N ILE A 51 16.24 7.17 3.76
CA ILE A 51 15.54 8.27 3.10
C ILE A 51 15.75 8.28 1.58
N GLU A 52 16.97 8.05 1.11
CA GLU A 52 17.30 8.08 -0.33
C GLU A 52 16.56 7.00 -1.13
N LEU A 53 16.47 5.77 -0.57
CA LEU A 53 15.75 4.70 -1.24
C LEU A 53 14.25 4.90 -1.16
N PHE A 54 13.75 5.41 -0.02
CA PHE A 54 12.33 5.77 0.11
C PHE A 54 11.94 6.80 -0.95
N GLN A 55 12.71 7.89 -1.10
CA GLN A 55 12.48 8.93 -2.13
C GLN A 55 12.45 8.33 -3.55
N LYS A 56 13.38 7.44 -3.84
CA LYS A 56 13.48 6.80 -5.16
C LYS A 56 12.29 5.89 -5.47
N LEU A 57 11.79 5.14 -4.48
CA LEU A 57 10.72 4.17 -4.66
C LEU A 57 9.34 4.81 -4.57
N PHE A 58 9.19 5.83 -3.73
CA PHE A 58 7.93 6.49 -3.42
C PHE A 58 7.97 7.98 -3.73
N GLU A 59 8.59 8.36 -4.86
CA GLU A 59 8.74 9.76 -5.29
C GLU A 59 7.39 10.50 -5.28
N VAL A 60 6.35 9.85 -5.77
CA VAL A 60 4.99 10.36 -5.82
C VAL A 60 4.00 9.30 -5.38
N ILE A 61 3.13 9.66 -4.45
CA ILE A 61 2.05 8.80 -3.99
C ILE A 61 0.71 9.47 -4.28
N LEU A 62 -0.15 8.76 -5.00
CA LEU A 62 -1.53 9.17 -5.24
C LEU A 62 -2.46 8.48 -4.24
N THR A 63 -3.39 9.23 -3.64
CA THR A 63 -4.39 8.72 -2.71
C THR A 63 -5.72 9.46 -2.87
N ASP A 64 -6.79 9.01 -2.21
CA ASP A 64 -7.99 9.84 -2.07
C ASP A 64 -7.84 10.82 -0.90
N ASN A 65 -8.89 11.57 -0.66
CA ASN A 65 -8.95 12.53 0.45
C ASN A 65 -9.56 11.89 1.72
N GLY A 66 -9.26 10.60 1.97
CA GLY A 66 -9.63 9.92 3.21
C GLY A 66 -9.05 10.64 4.44
N HIS A 67 -9.78 10.62 5.55
CA HIS A 67 -9.35 11.32 6.78
C HIS A 67 -7.98 10.83 7.28
N GLU A 68 -7.64 9.57 7.05
CA GLU A 68 -6.36 8.95 7.41
C GLU A 68 -5.18 9.46 6.59
N PHE A 69 -5.43 10.14 5.47
CA PHE A 69 -4.40 10.68 4.58
C PHE A 69 -4.27 12.21 4.64
N GLN A 70 -5.06 12.89 5.46
CA GLN A 70 -5.12 14.37 5.48
C GLN A 70 -3.91 15.04 6.16
N ASP A 71 -3.16 14.32 6.99
CA ASP A 71 -1.90 14.85 7.53
C ASP A 71 -0.78 14.75 6.51
N ARG A 72 -0.90 15.57 5.47
CA ARG A 72 0.06 15.62 4.36
C ARG A 72 1.48 15.89 4.84
N GLN A 73 1.66 16.75 5.83
CA GLN A 73 2.97 17.13 6.34
C GLN A 73 3.70 15.90 6.92
N SER A 74 3.05 15.15 7.79
CA SER A 74 3.63 13.94 8.38
C SER A 74 3.87 12.83 7.35
N LEU A 75 3.14 12.81 6.23
CA LEU A 75 3.39 11.85 5.15
C LEU A 75 4.54 12.28 4.24
N GLU A 76 4.68 13.57 3.93
CA GLU A 76 5.72 14.08 3.02
C GLU A 76 7.08 14.26 3.68
N TYR A 77 7.14 14.46 5.00
CA TYR A 77 8.37 14.71 5.74
C TYR A 77 8.70 13.57 6.71
N SER A 78 9.97 13.25 6.84
CA SER A 78 10.47 12.31 7.85
C SER A 78 10.52 12.96 9.23
N LYS A 79 10.80 12.17 10.27
CA LYS A 79 11.03 12.69 11.64
C LYS A 79 12.22 13.66 11.74
N ASN A 80 13.09 13.68 10.73
CA ASN A 80 14.24 14.59 10.64
C ASN A 80 13.98 15.80 9.74
N ASP A 81 12.72 16.10 9.44
CA ASP A 81 12.29 17.17 8.54
C ASP A 81 12.84 17.08 7.09
N GLU A 82 13.23 15.87 6.67
CA GLU A 82 13.65 15.61 5.30
C GLU A 82 12.43 15.22 4.45
N VAL A 83 12.31 15.79 3.26
CA VAL A 83 11.27 15.43 2.31
C VAL A 83 11.47 13.98 1.86
N ARG A 84 10.49 13.09 2.08
CA ARG A 84 10.56 11.68 1.68
C ARG A 84 9.70 11.33 0.47
N THR A 85 8.62 12.07 0.21
CA THR A 85 7.69 11.83 -0.90
C THR A 85 6.90 13.09 -1.23
N ARG A 86 6.06 13.00 -2.28
CA ARG A 86 5.01 13.98 -2.59
C ARG A 86 3.66 13.29 -2.64
N ILE A 87 2.70 13.79 -1.88
CA ILE A 87 1.33 13.26 -1.82
C ILE A 87 0.44 14.07 -2.75
N TYR A 88 -0.27 13.38 -3.63
CA TYR A 88 -1.31 13.95 -4.49
C TYR A 88 -2.65 13.27 -4.19
N TYR A 89 -3.69 14.09 -4.14
CA TYR A 89 -5.05 13.60 -3.93
C TYR A 89 -5.76 13.46 -5.26
N CYS A 90 -6.50 12.36 -5.43
CA CYS A 90 -7.36 12.17 -6.60
C CYS A 90 -8.45 13.24 -6.64
N ASP A 91 -8.78 13.69 -7.83
CA ASP A 91 -9.95 14.55 -8.02
C ASP A 91 -11.24 13.82 -7.61
N PRO A 92 -12.18 14.50 -7.00
CA PRO A 92 -13.50 13.93 -6.75
C PRO A 92 -14.12 13.39 -8.05
N ASN A 93 -14.71 12.18 -8.00
CA ASN A 93 -15.37 11.52 -9.14
C ASN A 93 -14.43 11.09 -10.30
N ARG A 94 -13.12 11.00 -10.08
CA ARG A 94 -12.15 10.48 -11.06
C ARG A 94 -11.72 9.06 -10.68
N SER A 95 -12.65 8.10 -10.79
CA SER A 95 -12.38 6.68 -10.55
C SER A 95 -11.29 6.09 -11.46
N ASP A 96 -11.09 6.66 -12.66
CA ASP A 96 -10.02 6.29 -13.57
C ASP A 96 -8.61 6.48 -12.99
N GLN A 97 -8.43 7.43 -12.08
CA GLN A 97 -7.14 7.67 -11.41
C GLN A 97 -6.75 6.53 -10.45
N LYS A 98 -7.72 5.86 -9.84
CA LYS A 98 -7.53 4.74 -8.90
C LYS A 98 -7.84 3.36 -9.48
N GLY A 99 -8.36 3.25 -10.69
CA GLY A 99 -8.85 1.99 -11.26
C GLY A 99 -7.87 0.82 -11.18
N ALA A 100 -6.56 1.08 -11.31
CA ALA A 100 -5.54 0.04 -11.17
C ALA A 100 -5.42 -0.47 -9.71
N LEU A 101 -5.58 0.41 -8.73
CA LEU A 101 -5.53 0.04 -7.31
C LEU A 101 -6.81 -0.69 -6.90
N GLU A 102 -7.99 -0.19 -7.32
CA GLU A 102 -9.29 -0.83 -7.08
C GLU A 102 -9.32 -2.26 -7.65
N LYS A 103 -8.82 -2.45 -8.87
CA LYS A 103 -8.69 -3.79 -9.47
C LYS A 103 -7.79 -4.72 -8.64
N ASN A 104 -6.73 -4.19 -8.02
CA ASN A 104 -5.88 -4.98 -7.13
C ASN A 104 -6.55 -5.31 -5.80
N HIS A 105 -7.46 -4.46 -5.31
CA HIS A 105 -8.27 -4.79 -4.13
C HIS A 105 -9.20 -5.98 -4.39
N GLU A 106 -9.58 -6.27 -5.63
CA GLU A 106 -10.34 -7.48 -5.98
C GLU A 106 -9.61 -8.76 -5.56
N TYR A 107 -8.27 -8.81 -5.67
CA TYR A 107 -7.48 -9.96 -5.21
C TYR A 107 -7.55 -10.13 -3.69
N ILE A 108 -7.54 -9.02 -2.93
CA ILE A 108 -7.76 -9.07 -1.48
C ILE A 108 -9.18 -9.59 -1.20
N ARG A 109 -10.17 -9.06 -1.93
CA ARG A 109 -11.58 -9.41 -1.74
C ARG A 109 -11.95 -10.82 -2.20
N TYR A 110 -11.16 -11.41 -3.09
CA TYR A 110 -11.30 -12.82 -3.45
C TYR A 110 -11.01 -13.74 -2.25
N VAL A 111 -10.02 -13.42 -1.43
CA VAL A 111 -9.66 -14.21 -0.23
C VAL A 111 -10.42 -13.73 1.01
N LEU A 112 -10.59 -12.43 1.15
CA LEU A 112 -11.27 -11.76 2.27
C LEU A 112 -12.45 -10.95 1.74
N PRO A 113 -13.63 -11.58 1.51
CA PRO A 113 -14.82 -10.90 1.01
C PRO A 113 -15.23 -9.69 1.86
N LYS A 114 -16.02 -8.78 1.28
CA LYS A 114 -16.57 -7.63 2.04
C LYS A 114 -17.33 -8.15 3.27
N GLY A 115 -17.10 -7.51 4.41
CA GLY A 115 -17.69 -7.92 5.68
C GLY A 115 -16.88 -8.95 6.47
N THR A 116 -15.73 -9.41 5.96
CA THR A 116 -14.79 -10.22 6.76
C THR A 116 -14.13 -9.36 7.83
N SER A 117 -14.17 -9.79 9.08
CA SER A 117 -13.44 -9.11 10.17
C SER A 117 -11.94 -9.33 10.06
N PHE A 118 -11.18 -8.28 10.28
CA PHE A 118 -9.70 -8.35 10.32
C PHE A 118 -9.14 -8.45 11.74
N GLU A 119 -9.97 -8.55 12.77
CA GLU A 119 -9.52 -8.64 14.17
C GLU A 119 -8.61 -9.83 14.47
N LYS A 120 -8.73 -10.91 13.69
CA LYS A 120 -7.88 -12.10 13.80
C LYS A 120 -6.68 -12.08 12.86
N MET A 121 -6.54 -11.04 12.05
CA MET A 121 -5.39 -10.89 11.17
C MET A 121 -4.14 -10.54 12.00
N THR A 122 -3.01 -11.03 11.53
CA THR A 122 -1.69 -10.76 12.08
C THR A 122 -0.76 -10.35 10.95
N ASP A 123 0.38 -9.75 11.24
CA ASP A 123 1.38 -9.43 10.21
C ASP A 123 1.79 -10.67 9.41
N LYS A 124 1.90 -11.83 10.07
CA LYS A 124 2.23 -13.09 9.41
C LYS A 124 1.15 -13.52 8.40
N THR A 125 -0.13 -13.44 8.76
CA THR A 125 -1.23 -13.80 7.85
C THR A 125 -1.40 -12.76 6.75
N THR A 126 -1.17 -11.49 7.05
CA THR A 126 -1.15 -10.39 6.09
C THR A 126 -0.04 -10.59 5.05
N LEU A 127 1.18 -10.92 5.51
CA LEU A 127 2.31 -11.22 4.63
C LEU A 127 2.04 -12.46 3.74
N LEU A 128 1.43 -13.50 4.29
CA LEU A 128 1.06 -14.68 3.51
C LEU A 128 0.08 -14.32 2.39
N LEU A 129 -0.97 -13.56 2.70
CA LEU A 129 -1.94 -13.09 1.72
C LEU A 129 -1.27 -12.22 0.65
N LEU A 130 -0.41 -11.29 1.07
CA LEU A 130 0.35 -10.41 0.18
C LEU A 130 1.24 -11.22 -0.78
N ASN A 131 1.94 -12.23 -0.27
CA ASN A 131 2.79 -13.09 -1.08
C ASN A 131 1.98 -13.86 -2.14
N HIS A 132 0.79 -14.37 -1.80
CA HIS A 132 -0.10 -14.99 -2.78
C HIS A 132 -0.51 -14.00 -3.88
N ILE A 133 -0.96 -12.79 -3.51
CA ILE A 133 -1.38 -11.76 -4.47
C ILE A 133 -0.24 -11.36 -5.41
N ASN A 134 0.97 -11.19 -4.88
CA ASN A 134 2.13 -10.76 -5.68
C ASN A 134 2.78 -11.90 -6.49
N SER A 135 2.49 -13.15 -6.17
CA SER A 135 2.98 -14.32 -6.91
C SER A 135 2.01 -14.80 -8.01
N GLU A 136 0.78 -14.29 -8.02
CA GLU A 136 -0.22 -14.65 -9.03
C GLU A 136 0.17 -14.08 -10.39
N LYS A 137 0.23 -14.96 -11.40
CA LYS A 137 0.53 -14.58 -12.79
C LYS A 137 -0.65 -13.78 -13.38
N ARG A 138 -0.34 -12.74 -14.14
CA ARG A 138 -1.35 -11.83 -14.68
C ARG A 138 -1.19 -11.65 -16.19
N ASP A 139 -2.29 -11.72 -16.93
CA ASP A 139 -2.29 -11.46 -18.38
C ASP A 139 -1.81 -10.03 -18.68
N SER A 140 -2.15 -9.06 -17.83
CA SER A 140 -1.68 -7.68 -17.94
C SER A 140 -0.16 -7.50 -17.78
N LEU A 141 0.53 -8.52 -17.30
CA LEU A 141 1.99 -8.59 -17.16
C LEU A 141 2.60 -9.66 -18.09
N ASN A 142 1.93 -9.97 -19.19
CA ASN A 142 2.35 -10.99 -20.17
C ASN A 142 2.62 -12.37 -19.52
N GLY A 143 1.78 -12.76 -18.58
CA GLY A 143 1.89 -14.04 -17.87
C GLY A 143 2.94 -14.08 -16.76
N HIS A 144 3.54 -12.94 -16.42
CA HIS A 144 4.42 -12.80 -15.26
C HIS A 144 3.66 -12.41 -14.01
N SER A 145 4.22 -12.73 -12.84
CA SER A 145 3.71 -12.24 -11.57
C SER A 145 4.23 -10.83 -11.27
N PRO A 146 3.52 -10.04 -10.43
CA PRO A 146 4.03 -8.76 -9.93
C PRO A 146 5.42 -8.88 -9.30
N TYR A 147 5.67 -9.97 -8.57
CA TYR A 147 6.96 -10.21 -7.93
C TYR A 147 8.08 -10.41 -8.97
N GLU A 148 7.85 -11.19 -10.03
CA GLU A 148 8.84 -11.37 -11.10
C GLU A 148 9.18 -10.06 -11.80
N VAL A 149 8.16 -9.25 -12.15
CA VAL A 149 8.37 -7.97 -12.83
C VAL A 149 9.04 -6.96 -11.88
N SER A 150 8.68 -6.93 -10.61
CA SER A 150 9.25 -6.00 -9.64
C SER A 150 10.76 -6.22 -9.42
N ARG A 151 11.23 -7.46 -9.50
CA ARG A 151 12.68 -7.77 -9.40
C ARG A 151 13.50 -7.15 -10.53
N LEU A 152 12.90 -6.83 -11.66
CA LEU A 152 13.56 -6.17 -12.78
C LEU A 152 13.51 -4.64 -12.67
N LEU A 153 12.46 -4.09 -12.04
CA LEU A 153 12.16 -2.66 -12.06
C LEU A 153 12.48 -1.95 -10.74
N LEU A 154 12.40 -2.67 -9.61
CA LEU A 154 12.59 -2.09 -8.29
C LEU A 154 13.91 -2.52 -7.66
N ASP A 155 14.36 -1.75 -6.69
CA ASP A 155 15.56 -2.09 -5.92
C ASP A 155 15.34 -3.38 -5.11
N ASN A 156 16.33 -4.29 -5.18
CA ASN A 156 16.26 -5.57 -4.47
C ASN A 156 16.15 -5.45 -2.94
N ARG A 157 16.47 -4.28 -2.38
CA ARG A 157 16.31 -4.03 -0.94
C ARG A 157 14.83 -3.98 -0.51
N LEU A 158 13.96 -3.46 -1.37
CA LEU A 158 12.52 -3.48 -1.11
C LEU A 158 11.94 -4.90 -1.06
N LEU A 159 12.52 -5.83 -1.83
CA LEU A 159 11.97 -7.18 -2.02
C LEU A 159 12.44 -8.18 -0.95
N LYS A 160 13.32 -7.77 -0.03
CA LYS A 160 13.87 -8.64 1.05
C LYS A 160 13.14 -8.49 2.38
N HIS A 161 12.22 -7.55 2.47
CA HIS A 161 11.45 -7.21 3.66
C HIS A 161 9.96 -7.36 3.40
#